data_6b51e5e1adaccfbda4ea84442dc5910a
#
_entry.id   6b51e5e1adaccfbda4ea84442dc5910a
#
_cell.length_a   1.000
_cell.length_b   1.000
_cell.length_c   1.000
_cell.angle_alpha   90.00
_cell.angle_beta   90.00
_cell.angle_gamma   90.00
#
_symmetry.space_group_name_H-M   'P 1'
#
loop_
_entity.id
_entity.type
_entity.pdbx_description
1 polymer ?
#
loop_
_entity_poly.entity_id
_entity_poly.type
_entity_poly.pdbx_seq_one_letter_code
_entity_poly.pdbx_strand_id
1 'polypeptide(L)'
;MSEEILNKVREFVVAEFTKPSACYKESFDNHFKIVVRYGLEMAEARDADKEIVEIAAWLHDIASVRLGIIENHNIVGAEIAEKLLGELGYPLDKIKKVKYCILNHRGSLDVERETKEAQILADADAMSHFDDIDGILVRVCGGDKGKTLEKLERSYAKLSDDAKPLIYEKLEAARRELE
;
A
#
# COMPACT_ATOMS: atom_id res chain seq x y z
N MET A 1 -24.67 0.73 1.81
CA MET A 1 -23.90 0.25 2.98
C MET A 1 -22.41 0.11 2.66
N SER A 2 -22.03 -0.61 1.61
CA SER A 2 -20.65 -0.76 1.15
C SER A 2 -19.98 0.57 0.80
N GLU A 3 -20.56 1.36 -0.07
CA GLU A 3 -20.05 2.68 -0.49
C GLU A 3 -20.02 3.70 0.68
N GLU A 4 -20.94 3.64 1.59
CA GLU A 4 -20.96 4.49 2.78
C GLU A 4 -19.78 4.19 3.71
N ILE A 5 -19.47 2.91 3.95
CA ILE A 5 -18.31 2.49 4.73
C ILE A 5 -17.02 2.96 4.07
N LEU A 6 -16.88 2.74 2.76
CA LEU A 6 -15.72 3.17 2.00
C LEU A 6 -15.49 4.69 2.09
N ASN A 7 -16.56 5.48 1.97
CA ASN A 7 -16.47 6.93 2.12
C ASN A 7 -16.01 7.33 3.52
N LYS A 8 -16.52 6.69 4.57
CA LYS A 8 -16.06 6.92 5.95
C LYS A 8 -14.60 6.53 6.17
N VAL A 9 -14.14 5.45 5.54
CA VAL A 9 -12.71 5.07 5.56
C VAL A 9 -11.85 6.14 4.88
N ARG A 10 -12.24 6.60 3.69
CA ARG A 10 -11.54 7.69 2.98
C ARG A 10 -11.50 8.98 3.81
N GLU A 11 -12.63 9.39 4.38
CA GLU A 11 -12.72 10.56 5.25
C GLU A 11 -11.80 10.43 6.47
N PHE A 12 -11.78 9.25 7.10
CA PHE A 12 -10.87 8.99 8.22
C PHE A 12 -9.41 9.14 7.80
N VAL A 13 -9.00 8.55 6.68
CA VAL A 13 -7.60 8.62 6.18
C VAL A 13 -7.24 10.07 5.87
N VAL A 14 -8.09 10.81 5.14
CA VAL A 14 -7.86 12.24 4.85
C VAL A 14 -7.72 13.03 6.14
N ALA A 15 -8.59 12.79 7.13
CA ALA A 15 -8.52 13.47 8.43
C ALA A 15 -7.19 13.18 9.16
N GLU A 16 -6.67 11.94 9.08
CA GLU A 16 -5.36 11.62 9.68
C GLU A 16 -4.21 12.39 9.00
N PHE A 17 -4.21 12.50 7.67
CA PHE A 17 -3.19 13.25 6.93
C PHE A 17 -3.23 14.76 7.17
N THR A 18 -4.39 15.32 7.51
CA THR A 18 -4.55 16.75 7.77
C THR A 18 -4.15 17.18 9.18
N LYS A 19 -3.92 16.24 10.09
CA LYS A 19 -3.47 16.55 11.46
C LYS A 19 -2.08 17.19 11.45
N PRO A 20 -1.82 18.18 12.35
CA PRO A 20 -0.47 18.73 12.51
C PRO A 20 0.58 17.66 12.83
N SER A 21 0.19 16.63 13.58
CA SER A 21 1.05 15.51 14.01
C SER A 21 1.20 14.41 12.95
N ALA A 22 0.56 14.51 11.80
CA ALA A 22 0.69 13.49 10.76
C ALA A 22 2.12 13.38 10.24
N CYS A 23 2.65 12.17 10.19
CA CYS A 23 3.92 11.84 9.55
C CYS A 23 3.71 11.57 8.06
N TYR A 24 4.77 11.76 7.26
CA TYR A 24 4.78 11.40 5.83
C TYR A 24 3.59 11.98 5.03
N LYS A 25 3.27 13.28 5.24
CA LYS A 25 2.10 13.93 4.64
C LYS A 25 2.06 13.86 3.12
N GLU A 26 3.21 13.94 2.49
CA GLU A 26 3.37 13.82 1.04
C GLU A 26 3.00 12.44 0.49
N SER A 27 3.02 11.40 1.33
CA SER A 27 2.67 10.05 0.90
C SER A 27 1.19 9.88 0.53
N PHE A 28 0.33 10.85 0.90
CA PHE A 28 -1.08 10.81 0.50
C PHE A 28 -1.26 10.77 -1.02
N ASP A 29 -0.61 11.68 -1.73
CA ASP A 29 -0.69 11.76 -3.19
C ASP A 29 0.31 10.81 -3.88
N ASN A 30 1.53 10.70 -3.34
CA ASN A 30 2.64 10.01 -3.98
C ASN A 30 2.68 8.50 -3.66
N HIS A 31 1.84 8.01 -2.76
CA HIS A 31 1.81 6.60 -2.38
C HIS A 31 0.37 6.08 -2.21
N PHE A 32 -0.40 6.57 -1.23
CA PHE A 32 -1.72 6.01 -0.91
C PHE A 32 -2.67 5.98 -2.11
N LYS A 33 -2.84 7.11 -2.82
CA LYS A 33 -3.70 7.16 -4.01
C LYS A 33 -3.19 6.24 -5.12
N ILE A 34 -1.89 6.09 -5.25
CA ILE A 34 -1.27 5.25 -6.26
C ILE A 34 -1.52 3.77 -5.93
N VAL A 35 -1.36 3.37 -4.66
CA VAL A 35 -1.66 2.01 -4.18
C VAL A 35 -3.14 1.68 -4.40
N VAL A 36 -4.05 2.59 -4.09
CA VAL A 36 -5.49 2.41 -4.35
C VAL A 36 -5.76 2.22 -5.84
N ARG A 37 -5.18 3.04 -6.71
CA ARG A 37 -5.34 2.94 -8.17
C ARG A 37 -4.87 1.58 -8.68
N TYR A 38 -3.63 1.18 -8.39
CA TYR A 38 -3.12 -0.12 -8.80
C TYR A 38 -3.93 -1.28 -8.21
N GLY A 39 -4.30 -1.16 -6.93
CA GLY A 39 -5.12 -2.17 -6.26
C GLY A 39 -6.45 -2.41 -6.98
N LEU A 40 -7.16 -1.34 -7.36
CA LEU A 40 -8.43 -1.45 -8.07
C LEU A 40 -8.27 -1.98 -9.50
N GLU A 41 -7.26 -1.52 -10.25
CA GLU A 41 -6.95 -2.02 -11.59
C GLU A 41 -6.65 -3.52 -11.57
N MET A 42 -5.85 -3.98 -10.62
CA MET A 42 -5.51 -5.40 -10.47
C MET A 42 -6.67 -6.23 -9.92
N ALA A 43 -7.48 -5.68 -9.02
CA ALA A 43 -8.68 -6.38 -8.51
C ALA A 43 -9.69 -6.64 -9.63
N GLU A 44 -9.88 -5.66 -10.55
CA GLU A 44 -10.68 -5.86 -11.77
C GLU A 44 -10.11 -6.99 -12.64
N ALA A 45 -8.81 -6.91 -12.94
CA ALA A 45 -8.15 -7.86 -13.84
C ALA A 45 -8.12 -9.30 -13.29
N ARG A 46 -8.05 -9.46 -11.95
CA ARG A 46 -7.95 -10.76 -11.27
C ARG A 46 -9.29 -11.29 -10.74
N ASP A 47 -10.40 -10.60 -10.98
CA ASP A 47 -11.71 -10.94 -10.42
C ASP A 47 -11.64 -11.15 -8.89
N ALA A 48 -11.12 -10.13 -8.18
CA ALA A 48 -11.00 -10.09 -6.73
C ALA A 48 -12.04 -9.14 -6.11
N ASP A 49 -12.22 -9.21 -4.79
CA ASP A 49 -13.14 -8.35 -4.06
C ASP A 49 -12.57 -6.91 -3.99
N LYS A 50 -13.01 -6.05 -4.92
CA LYS A 50 -12.58 -4.64 -5.02
C LYS A 50 -12.79 -3.86 -3.74
N GLU A 51 -13.88 -4.12 -3.00
CA GLU A 51 -14.17 -3.43 -1.75
C GLU A 51 -13.11 -3.75 -0.69
N ILE A 52 -12.74 -5.03 -0.55
CA ILE A 52 -11.70 -5.46 0.37
C ILE A 52 -10.35 -4.85 -0.01
N VAL A 53 -9.98 -4.90 -1.29
CA VAL A 53 -8.72 -4.33 -1.78
C VAL A 53 -8.66 -2.83 -1.54
N GLU A 54 -9.73 -2.10 -1.85
CA GLU A 54 -9.73 -0.64 -1.72
C GLU A 54 -9.67 -0.19 -0.26
N ILE A 55 -10.46 -0.81 0.63
CA ILE A 55 -10.40 -0.51 2.08
C ILE A 55 -9.00 -0.83 2.62
N ALA A 56 -8.44 -1.98 2.25
CA ALA A 56 -7.11 -2.38 2.69
C ALA A 56 -6.03 -1.43 2.16
N ALA A 57 -6.12 -0.98 0.89
CA ALA A 57 -5.21 -0.03 0.29
C ALA A 57 -5.25 1.34 0.99
N TRP A 58 -6.44 1.85 1.36
CA TRP A 58 -6.55 3.09 2.12
C TRP A 58 -5.96 2.98 3.54
N LEU A 59 -5.93 1.80 4.14
CA LEU A 59 -5.55 1.62 5.56
C LEU A 59 -4.18 0.95 5.76
N HIS A 60 -3.50 0.47 4.70
CA HIS A 60 -2.31 -0.39 4.84
C HIS A 60 -1.19 0.24 5.67
N ASP A 61 -0.93 1.54 5.46
CA ASP A 61 0.15 2.30 6.10
C ASP A 61 -0.36 3.35 7.11
N ILE A 62 -1.59 3.22 7.59
CA ILE A 62 -2.20 4.21 8.50
C ILE A 62 -1.41 4.36 9.82
N ALA A 63 -0.73 3.32 10.27
CA ALA A 63 0.13 3.39 11.46
C ALA A 63 1.35 4.27 11.23
N SER A 64 1.94 4.24 10.04
CA SER A 64 3.06 5.11 9.66
C SER A 64 2.63 6.57 9.69
N VAL A 65 1.47 6.89 9.14
CA VAL A 65 0.93 8.26 9.10
C VAL A 65 0.60 8.79 10.50
N ARG A 66 -0.09 8.00 11.32
CA ARG A 66 -0.56 8.42 12.65
C ARG A 66 0.53 8.50 13.70
N LEU A 67 1.48 7.57 13.66
CA LEU A 67 2.41 7.28 14.76
C LEU A 67 3.88 7.34 14.36
N GLY A 68 4.19 7.53 13.07
CA GLY A 68 5.56 7.49 12.54
C GLY A 68 6.23 6.11 12.62
N ILE A 69 5.44 5.05 12.77
CA ILE A 69 5.96 3.68 12.90
C ILE A 69 6.33 3.13 11.52
N ILE A 70 7.57 2.72 11.35
CA ILE A 70 8.06 2.02 10.15
C ILE A 70 8.14 0.52 10.40
N GLU A 71 8.74 0.14 11.52
CA GLU A 71 8.79 -1.26 11.92
C GLU A 71 7.43 -1.71 12.47
N ASN A 72 6.96 -2.88 12.06
CA ASN A 72 5.66 -3.44 12.49
C ASN A 72 4.42 -2.56 12.17
N HIS A 73 4.54 -1.59 11.23
CA HIS A 73 3.40 -0.76 10.83
C HIS A 73 2.21 -1.58 10.30
N ASN A 74 2.47 -2.72 9.67
CA ASN A 74 1.45 -3.65 9.21
C ASN A 74 0.64 -4.27 10.35
N ILE A 75 1.27 -4.58 11.50
CA ILE A 75 0.59 -5.14 12.68
C ILE A 75 -0.28 -4.06 13.32
N VAL A 76 0.33 -2.92 13.64
CA VAL A 76 -0.40 -1.79 14.26
C VAL A 76 -1.47 -1.22 13.33
N GLY A 77 -1.19 -1.15 12.02
CA GLY A 77 -2.16 -0.71 11.01
C GLY A 77 -3.37 -1.65 10.93
N ALA A 78 -3.14 -2.95 11.01
CA ALA A 78 -4.22 -3.94 11.01
C ALA A 78 -5.12 -3.84 12.27
N GLU A 79 -4.55 -3.51 13.44
CA GLU A 79 -5.32 -3.25 14.66
C GLU A 79 -6.14 -1.95 14.56
N ILE A 80 -5.56 -0.90 14.00
CA ILE A 80 -6.27 0.36 13.75
C ILE A 80 -7.44 0.12 12.78
N ALA A 81 -7.21 -0.62 11.69
CA ALA A 81 -8.23 -0.95 10.71
C ALA A 81 -9.37 -1.78 11.30
N GLU A 82 -9.04 -2.83 12.08
CA GLU A 82 -10.04 -3.68 12.75
C GLU A 82 -10.94 -2.85 13.67
N LYS A 83 -10.35 -1.96 14.48
CA LYS A 83 -11.09 -1.09 15.38
C LYS A 83 -12.01 -0.13 14.61
N LEU A 84 -11.47 0.59 13.63
CA LEU A 84 -12.24 1.53 12.81
C LEU A 84 -13.42 0.84 12.11
N LEU A 85 -13.16 -0.27 11.43
CA LEU A 85 -14.18 -0.99 10.67
C LEU A 85 -15.25 -1.59 11.61
N GLY A 86 -14.86 -2.05 12.80
CA GLY A 86 -15.80 -2.49 13.84
C GLY A 86 -16.70 -1.36 14.33
N GLU A 87 -16.16 -0.18 14.61
CA GLU A 87 -16.92 1.02 15.00
C GLU A 87 -17.89 1.49 13.89
N LEU A 88 -17.53 1.27 12.62
CA LEU A 88 -18.38 1.56 11.47
C LEU A 88 -19.45 0.47 11.21
N GLY A 89 -19.43 -0.63 11.95
CA GLY A 89 -20.38 -1.73 11.76
C GLY A 89 -20.13 -2.57 10.50
N TYR A 90 -18.88 -2.58 10.01
CA TYR A 90 -18.53 -3.41 8.84
C TYR A 90 -18.61 -4.90 9.19
N PRO A 91 -19.03 -5.80 8.26
CA PRO A 91 -19.18 -7.22 8.55
C PRO A 91 -17.87 -7.86 9.04
N LEU A 92 -17.96 -8.65 10.10
CA LEU A 92 -16.79 -9.24 10.79
C LEU A 92 -15.94 -10.13 9.87
N ASP A 93 -16.56 -10.88 8.98
CA ASP A 93 -15.87 -11.71 7.98
C ASP A 93 -15.06 -10.85 6.99
N LYS A 94 -15.60 -9.70 6.57
CA LYS A 94 -14.91 -8.73 5.73
C LYS A 94 -13.79 -7.99 6.47
N ILE A 95 -14.01 -7.63 7.74
CA ILE A 95 -12.94 -7.05 8.60
C ILE A 95 -11.74 -7.99 8.66
N LYS A 96 -11.96 -9.30 8.84
CA LYS A 96 -10.88 -10.30 8.86
C LYS A 96 -10.10 -10.33 7.54
N LYS A 97 -10.77 -10.20 6.41
CA LYS A 97 -10.12 -10.15 5.08
C LYS A 97 -9.27 -8.90 4.92
N VAL A 98 -9.81 -7.72 5.24
CA VAL A 98 -9.05 -6.45 5.21
C VAL A 98 -7.83 -6.54 6.13
N LYS A 99 -8.01 -7.00 7.36
CA LYS A 99 -6.93 -7.20 8.34
C LYS A 99 -5.86 -8.14 7.79
N TYR A 100 -6.24 -9.25 7.18
CA TYR A 100 -5.30 -10.19 6.56
C TYR A 100 -4.49 -9.54 5.45
N CYS A 101 -5.10 -8.74 4.58
CA CYS A 101 -4.41 -7.99 3.55
C CYS A 101 -3.36 -7.04 4.15
N ILE A 102 -3.74 -6.25 5.16
CA ILE A 102 -2.85 -5.29 5.81
C ILE A 102 -1.68 -6.00 6.51
N LEU A 103 -1.92 -7.09 7.21
CA LEU A 103 -0.87 -7.86 7.89
C LEU A 103 0.19 -8.39 6.92
N ASN A 104 -0.22 -8.76 5.71
CA ASN A 104 0.63 -9.45 4.73
C ASN A 104 1.09 -8.58 3.54
N HIS A 105 0.82 -7.25 3.55
CA HIS A 105 1.19 -6.40 2.42
C HIS A 105 2.70 -6.18 2.29
N ARG A 106 3.45 -6.19 3.42
CA ARG A 106 4.88 -5.88 3.40
C ARG A 106 5.66 -6.84 2.50
N GLY A 107 6.27 -6.30 1.47
CA GLY A 107 7.16 -7.06 0.60
C GLY A 107 8.48 -7.52 1.27
N SER A 108 8.83 -7.00 2.47
CA SER A 108 9.99 -7.46 3.24
C SER A 108 9.73 -8.76 4.01
N LEU A 109 8.48 -9.18 4.12
CA LEU A 109 8.12 -10.45 4.73
C LEU A 109 8.09 -11.52 3.63
N ASP A 110 8.84 -12.60 3.86
CA ASP A 110 8.78 -13.80 3.01
C ASP A 110 7.59 -14.67 3.46
N VAL A 111 6.39 -14.23 3.11
CA VAL A 111 5.14 -14.90 3.46
C VAL A 111 4.36 -15.23 2.19
N GLU A 112 3.86 -16.44 2.13
CA GLU A 112 2.88 -16.83 1.11
C GLU A 112 1.55 -16.13 1.40
N ARG A 113 0.99 -15.47 0.38
CA ARG A 113 -0.30 -14.78 0.48
C ARG A 113 -1.40 -15.68 -0.03
N GLU A 114 -2.26 -16.14 0.87
CA GLU A 114 -3.30 -17.14 0.58
C GLU A 114 -4.48 -16.57 -0.21
N THR A 115 -4.63 -15.23 -0.29
CA THR A 115 -5.77 -14.60 -0.98
C THR A 115 -5.31 -13.69 -2.11
N LYS A 116 -6.14 -13.58 -3.16
CA LYS A 116 -5.91 -12.65 -4.27
C LYS A 116 -5.78 -11.21 -3.78
N GLU A 117 -6.64 -10.80 -2.86
CA GLU A 117 -6.69 -9.45 -2.31
C GLU A 117 -5.40 -9.08 -1.57
N ALA A 118 -4.84 -10.01 -0.79
CA ALA A 118 -3.58 -9.78 -0.09
C ALA A 118 -2.39 -9.69 -1.06
N GLN A 119 -2.36 -10.53 -2.10
CA GLN A 119 -1.34 -10.43 -3.14
C GLN A 119 -1.46 -9.13 -3.93
N ILE A 120 -2.69 -8.73 -4.29
CA ILE A 120 -2.96 -7.47 -5.00
C ILE A 120 -2.48 -6.27 -4.18
N LEU A 121 -2.77 -6.22 -2.89
CA LEU A 121 -2.29 -5.13 -2.04
C LEU A 121 -0.77 -5.05 -1.99
N ALA A 122 -0.10 -6.19 -1.85
CA ALA A 122 1.36 -6.24 -1.82
C ALA A 122 2.01 -5.85 -3.16
N ASP A 123 1.40 -6.28 -4.28
CA ASP A 123 1.83 -5.87 -5.62
C ASP A 123 1.62 -4.36 -5.80
N ALA A 124 0.44 -3.83 -5.45
CA ALA A 124 0.10 -2.41 -5.59
C ALA A 124 1.03 -1.51 -4.76
N ASP A 125 1.35 -1.90 -3.52
CA ASP A 125 2.32 -1.23 -2.67
C ASP A 125 3.71 -1.19 -3.33
N ALA A 126 4.22 -2.34 -3.78
CA ALA A 126 5.51 -2.43 -4.45
C ALA A 126 5.56 -1.65 -5.78
N MET A 127 4.47 -1.69 -6.57
CA MET A 127 4.35 -0.96 -7.84
C MET A 127 4.36 0.56 -7.63
N SER A 128 3.77 1.07 -6.54
CA SER A 128 3.71 2.49 -6.24
C SER A 128 5.09 3.15 -6.13
N HIS A 129 6.11 2.40 -5.74
CA HIS A 129 7.48 2.88 -5.65
C HIS A 129 8.04 3.38 -6.99
N PHE A 130 7.52 2.88 -8.11
CA PHE A 130 7.96 3.26 -9.45
C PHE A 130 7.26 4.52 -9.99
N ASP A 131 6.27 5.04 -9.26
CA ASP A 131 5.60 6.31 -9.56
C ASP A 131 6.18 7.49 -8.77
N ASP A 132 7.03 7.25 -7.76
CA ASP A 132 7.68 8.28 -6.92
C ASP A 132 9.17 7.99 -6.70
N ILE A 133 9.91 7.78 -7.78
CA ILE A 133 11.36 7.47 -7.74
C ILE A 133 12.14 8.60 -7.07
N ASP A 134 11.85 9.85 -7.40
CA ASP A 134 12.49 11.03 -6.77
C ASP A 134 12.22 11.07 -5.27
N GLY A 135 11.00 10.76 -4.85
CA GLY A 135 10.66 10.68 -3.45
C GLY A 135 11.41 9.57 -2.72
N ILE A 136 11.54 8.41 -3.33
CA ILE A 136 12.35 7.32 -2.77
C ILE A 136 13.82 7.73 -2.71
N LEU A 137 14.36 8.32 -3.76
CA LEU A 137 15.74 8.80 -3.82
C LEU A 137 16.03 9.76 -2.64
N VAL A 138 15.20 10.78 -2.47
CA VAL A 138 15.47 11.85 -1.50
C VAL A 138 15.04 11.44 -0.08
N ARG A 139 13.80 10.97 0.09
CA ARG A 139 13.19 10.76 1.41
C ARG A 139 13.56 9.42 2.05
N VAL A 140 13.78 8.38 1.23
CA VAL A 140 14.05 7.03 1.74
C VAL A 140 15.53 6.69 1.67
N CYS A 141 16.19 7.04 0.56
CA CYS A 141 17.58 6.66 0.30
C CYS A 141 18.59 7.80 0.53
N GLY A 142 18.14 8.99 0.97
CA GLY A 142 19.03 10.12 1.32
C GLY A 142 19.86 10.64 0.15
N GLY A 143 19.34 10.57 -1.07
CA GLY A 143 20.03 10.99 -2.30
C GLY A 143 20.96 9.94 -2.91
N ASP A 144 21.02 8.73 -2.34
CA ASP A 144 21.87 7.64 -2.82
C ASP A 144 21.18 6.88 -3.96
N LYS A 145 21.63 7.11 -5.19
CA LYS A 145 21.12 6.48 -6.41
C LYS A 145 21.25 4.95 -6.38
N GLY A 146 22.39 4.43 -5.91
CA GLY A 146 22.63 2.98 -5.83
C GLY A 146 21.63 2.30 -4.90
N LYS A 147 21.43 2.84 -3.69
CA LYS A 147 20.42 2.33 -2.75
C LYS A 147 18.99 2.44 -3.29
N THR A 148 18.72 3.50 -4.06
CA THR A 148 17.42 3.69 -4.70
C THR A 148 17.17 2.58 -5.71
N LEU A 149 18.13 2.33 -6.60
CA LEU A 149 18.03 1.26 -7.59
C LEU A 149 17.89 -0.11 -6.93
N GLU A 150 18.70 -0.42 -5.91
CA GLU A 150 18.59 -1.67 -5.15
C GLU A 150 17.20 -1.84 -4.52
N LYS A 151 16.60 -0.74 -3.99
CA LYS A 151 15.24 -0.80 -3.43
C LYS A 151 14.21 -1.11 -4.52
N LEU A 152 14.29 -0.46 -5.68
CA LEU A 152 13.37 -0.69 -6.80
C LEU A 152 13.52 -2.11 -7.34
N GLU A 153 14.73 -2.61 -7.51
CA GLU A 153 15.00 -4.01 -7.92
C GLU A 153 14.38 -5.02 -6.95
N ARG A 154 14.55 -4.79 -5.64
CA ARG A 154 13.91 -5.64 -4.62
C ARG A 154 12.38 -5.55 -4.68
N SER A 155 11.81 -4.37 -4.93
CA SER A 155 10.37 -4.21 -5.10
C SER A 155 9.87 -4.98 -6.31
N TYR A 156 10.56 -4.87 -7.45
CA TYR A 156 10.24 -5.59 -8.66
C TYR A 156 10.34 -7.13 -8.50
N ALA A 157 11.39 -7.61 -7.84
CA ALA A 157 11.60 -9.04 -7.64
C ALA A 157 10.46 -9.72 -6.86
N LYS A 158 9.75 -8.96 -6.03
CA LYS A 158 8.64 -9.44 -5.17
C LYS A 158 7.27 -9.39 -5.83
N LEU A 159 7.15 -8.70 -6.97
CA LEU A 159 5.90 -8.67 -7.72
C LEU A 159 5.52 -10.07 -8.21
N SER A 160 4.24 -10.33 -8.24
CA SER A 160 3.68 -11.49 -8.92
C SER A 160 4.01 -11.47 -10.42
N ASP A 161 3.99 -12.63 -11.07
CA ASP A 161 4.44 -12.76 -12.45
C ASP A 161 3.59 -11.97 -13.45
N ASP A 162 2.31 -11.75 -13.14
CA ASP A 162 1.41 -10.94 -13.95
C ASP A 162 1.48 -9.43 -13.62
N ALA A 163 2.03 -9.03 -12.46
CA ALA A 163 2.30 -7.63 -12.13
C ALA A 163 3.62 -7.11 -12.72
N LYS A 164 4.64 -7.95 -12.84
CA LYS A 164 5.97 -7.58 -13.39
C LYS A 164 5.91 -6.88 -14.75
N PRO A 165 5.14 -7.38 -15.76
CA PRO A 165 5.06 -6.72 -17.05
C PRO A 165 4.52 -5.28 -16.98
N LEU A 166 3.65 -4.97 -16.00
CA LEU A 166 3.05 -3.64 -15.85
C LEU A 166 4.06 -2.57 -15.41
N ILE A 167 5.18 -3.00 -14.79
CA ILE A 167 6.20 -2.11 -14.21
C ILE A 167 7.55 -2.22 -14.94
N TYR A 168 7.72 -3.18 -15.82
CA TYR A 168 9.01 -3.44 -16.47
C TYR A 168 9.62 -2.20 -17.12
N GLU A 169 8.85 -1.44 -17.91
CA GLU A 169 9.33 -0.22 -18.59
C GLU A 169 9.76 0.88 -17.60
N LYS A 170 9.07 0.97 -16.45
CA LYS A 170 9.43 1.92 -15.39
C LYS A 170 10.73 1.51 -14.70
N LEU A 171 10.95 0.21 -14.47
CA LEU A 171 12.21 -0.29 -13.94
C LEU A 171 13.36 0.00 -14.90
N GLU A 172 13.20 -0.25 -16.20
CA GLU A 172 14.23 0.03 -17.21
C GLU A 172 14.53 1.53 -17.32
N ALA A 173 13.51 2.39 -17.16
CA ALA A 173 13.72 3.83 -17.09
C ALA A 173 14.50 4.23 -15.83
N ALA A 174 14.15 3.67 -14.67
CA ALA A 174 14.85 3.91 -13.41
C ALA A 174 16.33 3.48 -13.47
N ARG A 175 16.63 2.34 -14.10
CA ARG A 175 18.00 1.87 -14.32
C ARG A 175 18.81 2.90 -15.08
N ARG A 176 18.29 3.41 -16.21
CA ARG A 176 18.99 4.41 -17.04
C ARG A 176 19.20 5.76 -16.34
N GLU A 177 18.34 6.13 -15.41
CA GLU A 177 18.40 7.41 -14.72
C GLU A 177 19.30 7.37 -13.48
N LEU A 178 19.33 6.23 -12.79
CA LEU A 178 20.01 6.07 -11.52
C LEU A 178 21.44 5.49 -11.65
N GLU A 179 21.75 4.84 -12.77
CA GLU A 179 23.13 4.47 -13.13
C GLU A 179 23.95 5.72 -13.54
#